data_9463fe6e63a45e0eb1756de8495f8a95
#
_entry.id   9463fe6e63a45e0eb1756de8495f8a95
#
_cell.length_a   1.000
_cell.length_b   1.000
_cell.length_c   1.000
_cell.angle_alpha   90.00
_cell.angle_beta   90.00
_cell.angle_gamma   90.00
#
_symmetry.space_group_name_H-M   'P 1'
#
loop_
_entity.id
_entity.type
_entity.pdbx_description
1 polymer ?
#
loop_
_entity_poly.entity_id
_entity_poly.type
_entity_poly.pdbx_seq_one_letter_code
_entity_poly.pdbx_strand_id
1 'polypeptide(L)'
;MLNLGGPALAGNPDAGKTKAEQKCAICHGPLGLSQNPGAPNLAGQPAIYLVEQLRAFRGGKRQHQVMSIIAKPLNDDDISDLAAWYASLVVSVKQPQ
;
A
#
# COMPACT_ATOMS: atom_id res chain seq x y z
N MET A 1 -13.25 -25.67 3.68
CA MET A 1 -12.09 -24.92 4.15
C MET A 1 -12.43 -23.43 4.27
N LEU A 2 -12.03 -22.83 5.34
CA LEU A 2 -12.34 -21.43 5.55
C LEU A 2 -11.34 -20.54 4.82
N ASN A 3 -11.86 -19.59 4.09
CA ASN A 3 -11.05 -18.53 3.51
C ASN A 3 -10.96 -17.39 4.52
N LEU A 4 -9.98 -17.47 5.40
CA LEU A 4 -9.77 -16.46 6.44
C LEU A 4 -9.12 -15.19 5.93
N GLY A 5 -8.52 -15.27 4.74
CA GLY A 5 -7.83 -14.11 4.20
C GLY A 5 -8.75 -13.03 3.67
N GLY A 6 -9.90 -13.45 3.13
CA GLY A 6 -10.77 -12.52 2.43
C GLY A 6 -10.08 -11.90 1.20
N PRO A 7 -10.77 -11.07 0.41
CA PRO A 7 -10.17 -10.43 -0.76
C PRO A 7 -8.97 -9.56 -0.42
N ALA A 8 -9.01 -8.88 0.74
CA ALA A 8 -7.94 -7.97 1.13
C ALA A 8 -6.59 -8.67 1.34
N LEU A 9 -6.62 -9.93 1.85
CA LEU A 9 -5.41 -10.70 2.12
C LEU A 9 -5.05 -11.62 0.96
N ALA A 10 -5.91 -11.72 -0.04
CA ALA A 10 -5.71 -12.58 -1.21
C ALA A 10 -5.20 -11.80 -2.42
N GLY A 11 -4.70 -10.59 -2.24
CA GLY A 11 -4.18 -9.78 -3.33
C GLY A 11 -2.95 -10.39 -3.99
N ASN A 12 -2.72 -10.00 -5.24
CA ASN A 12 -1.60 -10.47 -6.05
C ASN A 12 -0.43 -9.49 -5.93
N PRO A 13 0.68 -9.87 -5.29
CA PRO A 13 1.80 -8.95 -5.13
C PRO A 13 2.47 -8.54 -6.44
N ASP A 14 2.49 -9.40 -7.45
CA ASP A 14 3.09 -9.05 -8.74
C ASP A 14 2.27 -7.99 -9.47
N ALA A 15 0.95 -8.13 -9.46
CA ALA A 15 0.07 -7.10 -10.01
C ALA A 15 0.17 -5.81 -9.20
N GLY A 16 0.30 -5.93 -7.90
CA GLY A 16 0.50 -4.78 -7.01
C GLY A 16 1.80 -4.04 -7.30
N LYS A 17 2.86 -4.78 -7.56
CA LYS A 17 4.15 -4.16 -7.93
C LYS A 17 4.01 -3.28 -9.15
N THR A 18 3.36 -3.77 -10.18
CA THR A 18 3.16 -3.01 -11.43
C THR A 18 2.37 -1.73 -11.16
N LYS A 19 1.28 -1.83 -10.40
CA LYS A 19 0.47 -0.67 -10.04
C LYS A 19 1.24 0.33 -9.17
N ALA A 20 2.01 -0.18 -8.22
CA ALA A 20 2.80 0.65 -7.33
C ALA A 20 3.85 1.45 -8.10
N GLU A 21 4.51 0.84 -9.07
CA GLU A 21 5.49 1.52 -9.92
C GLU A 21 4.87 2.65 -10.73
N GLN A 22 3.62 2.48 -11.13
CA GLN A 22 2.91 3.48 -11.93
C GLN A 22 2.34 4.63 -11.11
N LYS A 23 1.91 4.36 -9.87
CA LYS A 23 1.06 5.30 -9.13
C LYS A 23 1.64 5.74 -7.79
N CYS A 24 2.50 4.96 -7.19
CA CYS A 24 2.90 5.15 -5.79
C CYS A 24 4.39 5.50 -5.63
N ALA A 25 5.23 4.93 -6.46
CA ALA A 25 6.67 4.97 -6.29
C ALA A 25 7.27 6.37 -6.33
N ILE A 26 6.65 7.28 -7.08
CA ILE A 26 7.18 8.65 -7.22
C ILE A 26 7.26 9.37 -5.86
N CYS A 27 6.36 9.07 -4.94
CA CYS A 27 6.37 9.68 -3.60
C CYS A 27 6.82 8.72 -2.52
N HIS A 28 6.46 7.43 -2.63
CA HIS A 28 6.73 6.44 -1.60
C HIS A 28 8.01 5.63 -1.83
N GLY A 29 8.72 5.88 -2.93
CA GLY A 29 9.94 5.19 -3.27
C GLY A 29 9.70 3.92 -4.09
N PRO A 30 10.73 3.47 -4.85
CA PRO A 30 10.58 2.32 -5.75
C PRO A 30 10.21 1.02 -5.03
N LEU A 31 10.63 0.87 -3.78
CA LEU A 31 10.33 -0.30 -2.96
C LEU A 31 9.56 0.09 -1.69
N GLY A 32 8.90 1.22 -1.69
CA GLY A 32 8.12 1.64 -0.53
C GLY A 32 8.95 2.19 0.63
N LEU A 33 10.23 2.46 0.41
CA LEU A 33 11.06 3.22 1.35
C LEU A 33 11.16 4.64 0.82
N SER A 34 10.48 5.54 1.47
CA SER A 34 10.33 6.90 1.00
C SER A 34 11.55 7.74 1.29
N GLN A 35 11.93 8.58 0.33
CA GLN A 35 12.91 9.64 0.54
C GLN A 35 12.23 11.01 0.60
N ASN A 36 10.92 11.03 0.48
CA ASN A 36 10.11 12.25 0.56
C ASN A 36 9.57 12.38 1.98
N PRO A 37 9.94 13.44 2.73
CA PRO A 37 9.48 13.59 4.12
C PRO A 37 7.96 13.67 4.26
N GLY A 38 7.25 14.05 3.19
CA GLY A 38 5.80 14.13 3.21
C GLY A 38 5.09 12.81 2.94
N ALA A 39 5.83 11.74 2.61
CA ALA A 39 5.23 10.45 2.30
C ALA A 39 5.83 9.37 3.21
N PRO A 40 5.00 8.53 3.84
CA PRO A 40 5.50 7.49 4.72
C PRO A 40 6.08 6.30 3.96
N ASN A 41 6.86 5.49 4.67
CA ASN A 41 7.28 4.20 4.18
C ASN A 41 6.10 3.24 4.14
N LEU A 42 6.00 2.47 3.06
CA LEU A 42 4.94 1.47 2.89
C LEU A 42 5.49 0.05 2.97
N ALA A 43 6.79 -0.13 2.71
CA ALA A 43 7.41 -1.46 2.69
C ALA A 43 7.23 -2.17 4.03
N GLY A 44 6.80 -3.42 3.98
CA GLY A 44 6.66 -4.26 5.16
C GLY A 44 5.48 -3.94 6.07
N GLN A 45 4.63 -2.99 5.71
CA GLN A 45 3.44 -2.71 6.50
C GLN A 45 2.42 -3.84 6.36
N PRO A 46 1.62 -4.11 7.39
CA PRO A 46 0.61 -5.18 7.30
C PRO A 46 -0.40 -4.90 6.19
N ALA A 47 -0.75 -5.95 5.43
CA ALA A 47 -1.69 -5.80 4.32
C ALA A 47 -3.04 -5.27 4.79
N ILE A 48 -3.54 -5.74 5.93
CA ILE A 48 -4.82 -5.26 6.48
C ILE A 48 -4.78 -3.75 6.70
N TYR A 49 -3.69 -3.26 7.29
CA TYR A 49 -3.55 -1.83 7.54
C TYR A 49 -3.55 -1.03 6.23
N LEU A 50 -2.79 -1.50 5.23
CA LEU A 50 -2.71 -0.82 3.95
C LEU A 50 -4.06 -0.78 3.24
N VAL A 51 -4.80 -1.89 3.27
CA VAL A 51 -6.15 -1.94 2.70
C VAL A 51 -7.06 -0.94 3.39
N GLU A 52 -7.05 -0.91 4.71
CA GLU A 52 -7.89 0.01 5.47
C GLU A 52 -7.57 1.47 5.13
N GLN A 53 -6.30 1.81 5.03
CA GLN A 53 -5.90 3.19 4.73
C GLN A 53 -6.27 3.60 3.30
N LEU A 54 -6.04 2.75 2.32
CA LEU A 54 -6.42 3.05 0.94
C LEU A 54 -7.95 3.19 0.79
N ARG A 55 -8.71 2.33 1.46
CA ARG A 55 -10.17 2.46 1.48
C ARG A 55 -10.63 3.74 2.17
N ALA A 56 -9.96 4.10 3.26
CA ALA A 56 -10.29 5.32 3.98
C ALA A 56 -10.04 6.57 3.13
N PHE A 57 -8.93 6.62 2.41
CA PHE A 57 -8.67 7.71 1.46
C PHE A 57 -9.67 7.72 0.31
N ARG A 58 -9.98 6.55 -0.26
CA ARG A 58 -10.94 6.44 -1.35
C ARG A 58 -12.32 6.89 -0.95
N GLY A 59 -12.76 6.52 0.24
CA GLY A 59 -14.11 6.80 0.74
C GLY A 59 -14.26 8.10 1.50
N GLY A 60 -13.18 8.85 1.70
CA GLY A 60 -13.24 10.15 2.38
C GLY A 60 -13.17 10.10 3.89
N LYS A 61 -13.04 8.92 4.52
CA LYS A 61 -12.86 8.81 5.97
C LYS A 61 -11.52 9.35 6.42
N ARG A 62 -10.52 9.24 5.57
CA ARG A 62 -9.22 9.86 5.76
C ARG A 62 -8.98 10.77 4.58
N GLN A 63 -8.55 11.99 4.86
CA GLN A 63 -8.38 12.99 3.81
C GLN A 63 -6.93 13.43 3.73
N HIS A 64 -6.40 13.48 2.53
CA HIS A 64 -5.10 14.01 2.23
C HIS A 64 -5.12 14.55 0.81
N GLN A 65 -4.49 15.70 0.63
CA GLN A 65 -4.55 16.43 -0.63
C GLN A 65 -4.15 15.57 -1.82
N VAL A 66 -3.13 14.73 -1.68
CA VAL A 66 -2.64 13.87 -2.75
C VAL A 66 -3.28 12.48 -2.68
N MET A 67 -3.25 11.83 -1.51
CA MET A 67 -3.69 10.45 -1.40
C MET A 67 -5.18 10.28 -1.68
N SER A 68 -6.01 11.26 -1.36
CA SER A 68 -7.43 11.20 -1.69
C SER A 68 -7.65 11.15 -3.20
N ILE A 69 -6.82 11.84 -3.99
CA ILE A 69 -6.88 11.81 -5.44
C ILE A 69 -6.37 10.47 -5.98
N ILE A 70 -5.25 10.00 -5.45
CA ILE A 70 -4.62 8.76 -5.92
C ILE A 70 -5.52 7.54 -5.63
N ALA A 71 -6.12 7.49 -4.46
CA ALA A 71 -6.93 6.33 -4.04
C ALA A 71 -8.29 6.27 -4.72
N LYS A 72 -8.83 7.40 -5.15
CA LYS A 72 -10.22 7.47 -5.64
C LYS A 72 -10.50 6.51 -6.80
N PRO A 73 -9.65 6.39 -7.84
CA PRO A 73 -9.92 5.49 -8.95
C PRO A 73 -9.58 4.03 -8.68
N LEU A 74 -9.00 3.69 -7.52
CA LEU A 74 -8.63 2.32 -7.22
C LEU A 74 -9.85 1.47 -6.91
N ASN A 75 -9.98 0.32 -7.55
CA ASN A 75 -10.99 -0.66 -7.18
C ASN A 75 -10.48 -1.57 -6.05
N ASP A 76 -11.32 -2.47 -5.57
CA ASP A 76 -10.96 -3.34 -4.46
C ASP A 76 -9.78 -4.27 -4.80
N ASP A 77 -9.72 -4.76 -6.04
CA ASP A 77 -8.60 -5.60 -6.48
C ASP A 77 -7.30 -4.81 -6.52
N ASP A 78 -7.33 -3.58 -7.01
CA ASP A 78 -6.17 -2.70 -6.99
C ASP A 78 -5.64 -2.52 -5.58
N ILE A 79 -6.52 -2.24 -4.65
CA ILE A 79 -6.18 -2.03 -3.25
C ILE A 79 -5.58 -3.29 -2.64
N SER A 80 -6.21 -4.45 -2.88
CA SER A 80 -5.70 -5.72 -2.38
C SER A 80 -4.32 -6.05 -2.95
N ASP A 81 -4.13 -5.82 -4.25
CA ASP A 81 -2.86 -6.10 -4.92
C ASP A 81 -1.75 -5.19 -4.42
N LEU A 82 -2.01 -3.89 -4.29
CA LEU A 82 -1.05 -2.93 -3.75
C LEU A 82 -0.66 -3.28 -2.32
N ALA A 83 -1.63 -3.63 -1.49
CA ALA A 83 -1.38 -4.03 -0.12
C ALA A 83 -0.52 -5.30 -0.06
N ALA A 84 -0.82 -6.27 -0.92
CA ALA A 84 -0.05 -7.52 -0.99
C ALA A 84 1.40 -7.27 -1.40
N TRP A 85 1.62 -6.38 -2.35
CA TRP A 85 2.97 -6.03 -2.79
C TRP A 85 3.79 -5.43 -1.64
N TYR A 86 3.31 -4.33 -1.06
CA TYR A 86 4.08 -3.66 -0.02
C TYR A 86 4.26 -4.53 1.24
N ALA A 87 3.24 -5.30 1.62
CA ALA A 87 3.34 -6.20 2.76
C ALA A 87 4.34 -7.34 2.52
N SER A 88 4.57 -7.72 1.28
CA SER A 88 5.51 -8.80 0.94
C SER A 88 6.98 -8.39 1.06
N LEU A 89 7.26 -7.11 1.11
CA LEU A 89 8.63 -6.61 1.16
C LEU A 89 9.20 -6.80 2.57
N VAL A 90 10.37 -7.41 2.63
CA VAL A 90 11.05 -7.66 3.90
C VAL A 90 11.92 -6.46 4.25
N VAL A 91 11.65 -5.88 5.42
CA VAL A 91 12.38 -4.70 5.90
C VAL A 91 13.23 -5.11 7.10
N SER A 92 14.48 -4.71 7.09
CA SER A 92 15.36 -4.88 8.24
C SER A 92 15.61 -3.53 8.90
N VAL A 93 15.83 -3.59 10.21
CA VAL A 93 16.08 -2.40 11.01
C VAL A 93 17.43 -2.51 11.67
N LYS A 94 18.22 -1.46 11.55
CA LYS A 94 19.50 -1.37 12.24
C LYS A 94 19.38 -0.36 13.37
N GLN A 95 19.77 -0.80 14.57
CA GLN A 95 19.75 0.08 15.72
C GLN A 95 20.84 1.16 15.58
N PRO A 96 20.56 2.40 15.92
CA PRO A 96 21.58 3.44 15.93
C PRO A 96 22.68 3.12 16.95
N GLN A 97 23.88 3.54 16.65
CA GLN A 97 25.03 3.35 17.53
C GLN A 97 25.19 4.53 18.47
#